data_361c6989c67f919a7b5c32988ebf1789
#
_entry.id   361c6989c67f919a7b5c32988ebf1789
#
_cell.length_a   1.000
_cell.length_b   1.000
_cell.length_c   1.000
_cell.angle_alpha   90.00
_cell.angle_beta   90.00
_cell.angle_gamma   90.00
#
_symmetry.space_group_name_H-M   'P 1'
#
loop_
_entity.id
_entity.type
_entity.pdbx_description
1 polymer ?
#
loop_
_entity_poly.entity_id
_entity_poly.type
_entity_poly.pdbx_seq_one_letter_code
_entity_poly.pdbx_strand_id
1 'polypeptide(L)'
;DAILHFNSLEINIISLSEKGDKTIYDYNFKENNAIIMGSEEKGISKSVLSLSYEILKIPINSKIDSLNVSSAFSIVSFEIIRQRNF
;
A
#
# COMPACT_ATOMS: atom_id res chain seq x y z
N ASP A 1 -12.49 15.02 -2.35
CA ASP A 1 -12.57 13.62 -2.71
C ASP A 1 -12.23 12.72 -1.51
N ALA A 2 -12.26 11.42 -1.71
CA ALA A 2 -12.04 10.48 -0.62
C ALA A 2 -10.65 10.63 0.01
N ILE A 3 -9.62 10.87 -0.79
CA ILE A 3 -8.26 11.02 -0.28
C ILE A 3 -8.12 12.25 0.61
N LEU A 4 -8.67 13.36 0.17
CA LEU A 4 -8.66 14.59 0.96
C LEU A 4 -9.46 14.41 2.25
N HIS A 5 -10.57 13.67 2.18
CA HIS A 5 -11.37 13.38 3.36
C HIS A 5 -10.58 12.56 4.38
N PHE A 6 -9.90 11.50 3.95
CA PHE A 6 -9.07 10.70 4.84
C PHE A 6 -7.92 11.51 5.42
N ASN A 7 -7.29 12.37 4.62
CA ASN A 7 -6.23 13.23 5.12
C ASN A 7 -6.74 14.17 6.21
N SER A 8 -7.96 14.69 6.06
CA SER A 8 -8.56 15.58 7.07
C SER A 8 -8.89 14.84 8.37
N LEU A 9 -9.00 13.51 8.33
CA LEU A 9 -9.23 12.68 9.51
C LEU A 9 -7.92 12.14 10.09
N GLU A 10 -6.78 12.62 9.59
CA GLU A 10 -5.45 12.15 10.02
C GLU A 10 -5.24 10.65 9.78
N ILE A 11 -5.84 10.14 8.70
CA ILE A 11 -5.62 8.77 8.26
C ILE A 11 -4.61 8.82 7.13
N ASN A 12 -3.51 8.08 7.29
CA ASN A 12 -2.46 8.06 6.28
C ASN A 12 -2.88 7.20 5.08
N ILE A 13 -2.76 7.77 3.90
CA ILE A 13 -3.07 7.05 2.66
C ILE A 13 -1.81 6.36 2.19
N ILE A 14 -1.88 5.03 2.10
CA ILE A 14 -0.76 4.20 1.68
C ILE A 14 -1.12 3.54 0.36
N SER A 15 -0.37 3.82 -0.68
CA SER A 15 -0.56 3.17 -1.97
C SER A 15 0.42 2.02 -2.12
N LEU A 16 -0.06 0.87 -2.58
CA LEU A 16 0.78 -0.27 -2.89
C LEU A 16 1.11 -0.25 -4.36
N SER A 17 2.38 -0.10 -4.68
CA SER A 17 2.83 0.00 -6.07
C SER A 17 4.28 -0.46 -6.15
N GLU A 18 4.63 -1.11 -7.26
CA GLU A 18 6.01 -1.48 -7.54
C GLU A 18 6.93 -0.26 -7.66
N LYS A 19 6.35 0.93 -7.82
CA LYS A 19 7.10 2.18 -7.89
C LYS A 19 7.52 2.71 -6.53
N GLY A 20 7.13 2.06 -5.44
CA GLY A 20 7.51 2.50 -4.11
C GLY A 20 8.99 2.34 -3.83
N ASP A 21 9.57 3.27 -3.09
CA ASP A 21 10.96 3.21 -2.67
C ASP A 21 11.15 2.33 -1.44
N LYS A 22 10.14 2.26 -0.60
CA LYS A 22 10.16 1.45 0.61
C LYS A 22 9.31 0.21 0.43
N THR A 23 9.62 -0.84 1.20
CA THR A 23 8.78 -2.02 1.22
C THR A 23 7.78 -1.93 2.35
N ILE A 24 6.78 -2.83 2.31
CA ILE A 24 5.78 -2.90 3.38
C ILE A 24 6.42 -3.24 4.73
N TYR A 25 7.59 -3.86 4.73
CA TYR A 25 8.28 -4.23 5.98
C TYR A 25 8.97 -3.05 6.63
N ASP A 26 9.23 -1.98 5.87
CA ASP A 26 9.91 -0.79 6.37
C ASP A 26 8.96 0.26 6.93
N TYR A 27 7.66 0.02 6.83
CA TYR A 27 6.65 1.00 7.24
C TYR A 27 5.98 0.60 8.55
N ASN A 28 5.69 1.57 9.39
CA ASN A 28 4.99 1.33 10.66
C ASN A 28 3.47 1.39 10.45
N PHE A 29 2.84 0.23 10.38
CA PHE A 29 1.39 0.12 10.19
C PHE A 29 0.60 0.22 11.48
N LYS A 30 1.22 0.60 12.59
CA LYS A 30 0.50 0.72 13.87
C LYS A 30 -0.38 1.95 13.93
N GLU A 31 -0.17 2.90 13.05
CA GLU A 31 -1.01 4.09 12.96
C GLU A 31 -2.24 3.82 12.11
N ASN A 32 -3.14 4.83 12.05
CA ASN A 32 -4.34 4.72 11.23
C ASN A 32 -3.98 4.87 9.75
N ASN A 33 -4.28 3.85 8.96
CA ASN A 33 -3.92 3.82 7.55
C ASN A 33 -5.10 3.39 6.70
N ALA A 34 -5.17 3.95 5.49
CA ALA A 34 -6.05 3.46 4.43
C ALA A 34 -5.15 2.95 3.31
N ILE A 35 -5.36 1.73 2.88
CA ILE A 35 -4.52 1.09 1.86
C ILE A 35 -5.22 1.16 0.51
N ILE A 36 -4.53 1.70 -0.48
CA ILE A 36 -5.02 1.75 -1.85
C ILE A 36 -4.28 0.70 -2.66
N MET A 37 -5.05 -0.11 -3.37
CA MET A 37 -4.53 -1.14 -4.26
C MET A 37 -5.06 -0.89 -5.66
N GLY A 38 -4.17 -0.98 -6.64
CA GLY A 38 -4.56 -0.77 -8.02
C GLY A 38 -5.16 -2.02 -8.65
N SER A 39 -5.82 -1.84 -9.79
CA SER A 39 -6.30 -2.95 -10.59
C SER A 39 -5.11 -3.69 -11.22
N GLU A 40 -5.33 -4.95 -11.58
CA GLU A 40 -4.29 -5.75 -12.22
C GLU A 40 -3.85 -5.16 -13.55
N GLU A 41 -4.77 -4.51 -14.28
CA GLU A 41 -4.49 -3.98 -15.60
C GLU A 41 -3.85 -2.60 -15.58
N LYS A 42 -4.33 -1.72 -14.70
CA LYS A 42 -3.95 -0.31 -14.75
C LYS A 42 -3.09 0.15 -13.59
N GLY A 43 -3.10 -0.59 -12.48
CA GLY A 43 -2.42 -0.15 -11.29
C GLY A 43 -3.07 1.09 -10.69
N ILE A 44 -2.29 1.86 -9.95
CA ILE A 44 -2.76 3.09 -9.30
C ILE A 44 -2.36 4.28 -10.16
N SER A 45 -3.28 5.23 -10.35
CA SER A 45 -3.00 6.40 -11.19
C SER A 45 -1.92 7.29 -10.57
N LYS A 46 -1.24 8.05 -11.42
CA LYS A 46 -0.19 8.97 -10.96
C LYS A 46 -0.73 10.02 -10.00
N SER A 47 -1.94 10.50 -10.24
CA SER A 47 -2.53 11.51 -9.37
C SER A 47 -2.79 10.96 -7.97
N VAL A 48 -3.25 9.71 -7.87
CA VAL A 48 -3.47 9.07 -6.58
C VAL A 48 -2.13 8.83 -5.88
N LEU A 49 -1.11 8.36 -6.62
CA LEU A 49 0.22 8.16 -6.05
C LEU A 49 0.79 9.46 -5.48
N SER A 50 0.60 10.57 -6.18
CA SER A 50 1.13 11.86 -5.73
C SER A 50 0.44 12.38 -4.47
N LEU A 51 -0.76 11.92 -4.18
CA LEU A 51 -1.50 12.33 -2.98
C LEU A 51 -1.30 11.36 -1.81
N SER A 52 -0.57 10.27 -2.03
CA SER A 52 -0.35 9.26 -1.00
C SER A 52 0.67 9.73 0.01
N TYR A 53 0.47 9.37 1.27
CA TYR A 53 1.43 9.64 2.34
C TYR A 53 2.72 8.83 2.11
N GLU A 54 2.57 7.58 1.73
CA GLU A 54 3.68 6.69 1.37
C GLU A 54 3.26 5.79 0.21
N ILE A 55 4.24 5.45 -0.60
CA ILE A 55 4.07 4.46 -1.65
C ILE A 55 4.98 3.29 -1.28
N LEU A 56 4.38 2.14 -1.03
CA LEU A 56 5.11 0.95 -0.59
C LEU A 56 5.03 -0.14 -1.62
N LYS A 57 6.05 -0.95 -1.70
CA LYS A 57 6.07 -2.11 -2.58
C LYS A 57 6.14 -3.39 -1.75
N ILE A 58 5.65 -4.48 -2.34
CA ILE A 58 5.85 -5.82 -1.81
C ILE A 58 7.08 -6.36 -2.52
N PRO A 59 8.15 -6.70 -1.78
CA PRO A 59 9.35 -7.23 -2.44
C PRO A 59 9.04 -8.61 -3.00
N ILE A 60 9.16 -8.76 -4.32
CA ILE A 60 8.94 -10.03 -5.00
C ILE A 60 10.18 -10.38 -5.81
N ASN A 61 10.33 -11.68 -6.09
CA ASN A 61 11.41 -12.15 -6.93
C ASN A 61 11.24 -11.59 -8.34
N SER A 62 12.34 -11.15 -8.94
CA SER A 62 12.32 -10.57 -10.29
C SER A 62 11.77 -11.51 -11.36
N LYS A 63 11.69 -12.82 -11.08
CA LYS A 63 11.12 -13.80 -11.99
C LYS A 63 9.59 -13.82 -11.96
N ILE A 64 8.99 -13.10 -11.00
CA ILE A 64 7.54 -12.98 -10.88
C ILE A 64 7.17 -11.62 -11.41
N ASP A 65 6.33 -11.58 -12.45
CA ASP A 65 5.96 -10.32 -13.09
C ASP A 65 5.22 -9.38 -12.15
N SER A 66 4.21 -9.90 -11.47
CA SER A 66 3.42 -9.12 -10.53
C SER A 66 2.56 -10.07 -9.70
N LEU A 67 2.13 -9.57 -8.54
CA LEU A 67 1.15 -10.28 -7.72
C LEU A 67 -0.24 -9.80 -8.09
N ASN A 68 -1.21 -10.70 -8.09
CA ASN A 68 -2.59 -10.28 -8.25
C ASN A 68 -3.06 -9.55 -6.97
N VAL A 69 -4.16 -8.82 -7.09
CA VAL A 69 -4.67 -7.98 -6.01
C VAL A 69 -4.98 -8.80 -4.75
N SER A 70 -5.57 -9.99 -4.91
CA SER A 70 -5.92 -10.83 -3.76
C SER A 70 -4.68 -11.28 -2.99
N SER A 71 -3.64 -11.71 -3.71
CA SER A 71 -2.38 -12.12 -3.07
C SER A 71 -1.70 -10.95 -2.39
N ALA A 72 -1.66 -9.79 -3.03
CA ALA A 72 -1.06 -8.60 -2.47
C ALA A 72 -1.81 -8.18 -1.21
N PHE A 73 -3.13 -8.20 -1.23
CA PHE A 73 -3.96 -7.86 -0.07
C PHE A 73 -3.65 -8.79 1.11
N SER A 74 -3.54 -10.10 0.84
CA SER A 74 -3.25 -11.07 1.90
C SER A 74 -1.88 -10.82 2.53
N ILE A 75 -0.87 -10.55 1.73
CA ILE A 75 0.48 -10.29 2.24
C ILE A 75 0.51 -9.04 3.12
N VAL A 76 -0.08 -7.96 2.64
CA VAL A 76 -0.11 -6.70 3.39
C VAL A 76 -0.91 -6.84 4.67
N SER A 77 -2.07 -7.50 4.60
CA SER A 77 -2.91 -7.72 5.78
C SER A 77 -2.16 -8.50 6.84
N PHE A 78 -1.42 -9.54 6.44
CA PHE A 78 -0.64 -10.34 7.37
C PHE A 78 0.47 -9.51 8.02
N GLU A 79 1.13 -8.66 7.25
CA GLU A 79 2.19 -7.81 7.80
C GLU A 79 1.61 -6.79 8.79
N ILE A 80 0.44 -6.23 8.50
CA ILE A 80 -0.22 -5.31 9.42
C ILE A 80 -0.55 -6.01 10.73
N ILE A 81 -1.10 -7.21 10.65
CA ILE A 81 -1.42 -8.00 11.84
C ILE A 81 -0.15 -8.31 12.63
N ARG A 82 0.91 -8.71 11.93
CA ARG A 82 2.18 -9.01 12.59
C ARG A 82 2.71 -7.80 13.38
N GLN A 83 2.68 -6.64 12.76
CA GLN A 83 3.19 -5.42 13.42
C GLN A 83 2.34 -5.02 14.62
N ARG A 84 1.02 -5.22 14.55
CA ARG A 84 0.11 -4.77 15.61
C ARG A 84 0.02 -5.74 16.78
N ASN A 85 0.27 -7.03 16.55
CA ASN A 85 0.04 -8.07 17.56
C ASN A 85 1.32 -8.77 18.03
N PHE A 86 2.41 -8.52 17.37
CA PHE A 86 3.69 -9.15 17.69
C PHE A 86 4.81 -8.08 17.73
#